data_7be2573aeb5ea02e59fbebc347185dd0
#
_entry.id   7be2573aeb5ea02e59fbebc347185dd0
#
_cell.length_a   1.000
_cell.length_b   1.000
_cell.length_c   1.000
_cell.angle_alpha   90.00
_cell.angle_beta   90.00
_cell.angle_gamma   90.00
#
_symmetry.space_group_name_H-M   'P 1'
#
loop_
_entity.id
_entity.type
_entity.pdbx_description
1 polymer ?
#
loop_
_entity_poly.entity_id
_entity_poly.type
_entity_poly.pdbx_seq_one_letter_code
_entity_poly.pdbx_strand_id
1 'polypeptide(L)'
;MQALLSQYSKWEVDRKMMTTETYVKEHERTSEPPHESNVFETVNTSMTPLVRTHLSEKHYYSSANNNDDNTAQVHIDRQPASLAVEAAVAIIINGIHYAVLMASPHQLEYLAVGFLFSEGLIQHSHELLDWDVTQLTDTASYQPLTQESADLESEDVEAESLEQTLQQLQDYDIYIVELILNQRCHQRIQAQKRQLAGRTGCGMCGITGLAQALPDLSSYAQDNVSNGSNKKSTTPSLDDLLKMRQQVDATQHTHQLTGAVHAAATIHQQQLYLFEDVGRHNALDKLIGWQLRQKVDVDCVLMTSRLSIELVQKSIRGRIPWLVGMSAPTSTAVRVAERYGLGLAGFLRNDRVTYYSGI
;
A
#
# COMPACT_ATOMS: atom_id res chain seq x y z
N MET A 1 -22.38 24.86 -4.90
CA MET A 1 -22.81 23.93 -3.85
C MET A 1 -24.18 23.30 -4.09
N GLN A 2 -25.25 24.03 -4.46
CA GLN A 2 -26.56 23.44 -4.80
C GLN A 2 -26.59 22.67 -6.13
N ALA A 3 -25.77 23.02 -7.11
CA ALA A 3 -25.67 22.33 -8.42
C ALA A 3 -24.94 20.97 -8.32
N LEU A 4 -23.97 20.84 -7.43
CA LEU A 4 -23.25 19.58 -7.15
C LEU A 4 -24.12 18.57 -6.43
N LEU A 5 -24.96 19.01 -5.51
CA LEU A 5 -25.92 18.14 -4.81
C LEU A 5 -27.01 17.61 -5.76
N SER A 6 -27.35 18.34 -6.84
CA SER A 6 -28.33 17.88 -7.83
C SER A 6 -27.76 16.85 -8.81
N GLN A 7 -26.47 16.91 -9.13
CA GLN A 7 -25.81 15.89 -9.96
C GLN A 7 -25.54 14.61 -9.16
N TYR A 8 -25.19 14.72 -7.88
CA TYR A 8 -24.98 13.58 -6.98
C TYR A 8 -26.27 12.77 -6.79
N SER A 9 -27.43 13.45 -6.63
CA SER A 9 -28.74 12.77 -6.53
C SER A 9 -29.16 12.05 -7.81
N LYS A 10 -28.74 12.55 -8.97
CA LYS A 10 -29.04 11.94 -10.25
C LYS A 10 -28.22 10.67 -10.50
N TRP A 11 -26.96 10.69 -10.05
CA TRP A 11 -26.05 9.55 -10.15
C TRP A 11 -26.43 8.39 -9.21
N GLU A 12 -26.92 8.70 -8.01
CA GLU A 12 -27.45 7.71 -7.06
C GLU A 12 -28.75 7.05 -7.53
N VAL A 13 -29.60 7.79 -8.24
CA VAL A 13 -30.84 7.27 -8.80
C VAL A 13 -30.57 6.34 -9.99
N ASP A 14 -29.62 6.69 -10.87
CA ASP A 14 -29.25 5.85 -12.00
C ASP A 14 -28.55 4.53 -11.56
N ARG A 15 -27.76 4.56 -10.50
CA ARG A 15 -27.10 3.38 -9.93
C ARG A 15 -28.11 2.41 -9.27
N LYS A 16 -29.13 2.94 -8.59
CA LYS A 16 -30.22 2.13 -8.00
C LYS A 16 -31.13 1.48 -9.03
N MET A 17 -31.29 2.08 -10.20
CA MET A 17 -32.09 1.47 -11.28
C MET A 17 -31.35 0.32 -11.99
N MET A 18 -30.01 0.38 -12.11
CA MET A 18 -29.23 -0.70 -12.72
C MET A 18 -29.11 -1.97 -11.87
N THR A 19 -29.22 -1.86 -10.54
CA THR A 19 -29.07 -3.01 -9.64
C THR A 19 -30.37 -3.79 -9.41
N THR A 20 -31.54 -3.23 -9.74
CA THR A 20 -32.84 -3.87 -9.42
C THR A 20 -33.41 -4.70 -10.57
N GLU A 21 -33.00 -4.51 -11.80
CA GLU A 21 -33.54 -5.27 -12.94
C GLU A 21 -32.80 -6.59 -13.25
N THR A 22 -31.61 -6.81 -12.71
CA THR A 22 -30.82 -8.03 -12.97
C THR A 22 -31.03 -9.13 -11.91
N TYR A 23 -31.72 -8.85 -10.81
CA TYR A 23 -31.82 -9.78 -9.67
C TYR A 23 -33.11 -10.62 -9.60
N VAL A 24 -34.06 -10.48 -10.53
CA VAL A 24 -35.38 -11.12 -10.44
C VAL A 24 -35.57 -12.30 -11.41
N LYS A 25 -34.59 -12.70 -12.21
CA LYS A 25 -34.82 -13.73 -13.26
C LYS A 25 -34.13 -15.09 -13.10
N GLU A 26 -33.41 -15.39 -12.02
CA GLU A 26 -32.76 -16.71 -11.87
C GLU A 26 -32.83 -17.28 -10.45
N HIS A 27 -34.03 -17.55 -9.94
CA HIS A 27 -34.18 -18.47 -8.81
C HIS A 27 -35.51 -19.25 -8.91
N GLU A 28 -35.54 -20.24 -9.80
CA GLU A 28 -36.39 -21.40 -9.64
C GLU A 28 -35.71 -22.64 -10.27
N ARG A 29 -35.43 -23.63 -9.40
CA ARG A 29 -35.08 -25.06 -9.59
C ARG A 29 -33.62 -25.41 -9.27
N THR A 30 -33.48 -26.17 -8.28
CA THR A 30 -33.32 -27.54 -7.94
C THR A 30 -32.38 -27.74 -6.75
N SER A 31 -32.84 -28.54 -5.82
CA SER A 31 -32.18 -29.00 -4.59
C SER A 31 -31.16 -30.11 -4.88
N GLU A 32 -29.88 -29.89 -4.62
CA GLU A 32 -28.89 -30.91 -4.25
C GLU A 32 -27.80 -30.28 -3.36
N PRO A 33 -27.20 -31.04 -2.38
CA PRO A 33 -26.30 -30.46 -1.38
C PRO A 33 -24.91 -30.21 -1.96
N PRO A 34 -24.19 -29.20 -1.46
CA PRO A 34 -22.91 -28.76 -2.06
C PRO A 34 -21.76 -29.69 -1.70
N HIS A 35 -21.11 -30.23 -2.70
CA HIS A 35 -19.71 -30.66 -2.64
C HIS A 35 -18.81 -29.43 -2.49
N GLU A 36 -17.95 -29.46 -1.49
CA GLU A 36 -16.84 -28.48 -1.33
C GLU A 36 -15.96 -28.49 -2.57
N SER A 37 -16.03 -27.44 -3.37
CA SER A 37 -15.00 -27.10 -4.34
C SER A 37 -14.64 -25.63 -4.14
N ASN A 38 -13.37 -25.39 -3.80
CA ASN A 38 -12.73 -24.10 -3.72
C ASN A 38 -12.93 -23.31 -5.02
N VAL A 39 -13.88 -22.42 -5.06
CA VAL A 39 -14.03 -21.44 -6.13
C VAL A 39 -13.42 -20.13 -5.62
N PHE A 40 -12.18 -19.89 -6.00
CA PHE A 40 -11.64 -18.53 -5.99
C PHE A 40 -12.42 -17.73 -7.04
N GLU A 41 -13.33 -16.87 -6.61
CA GLU A 41 -13.85 -15.81 -7.47
C GLU A 41 -12.69 -14.86 -7.80
N THR A 42 -12.10 -15.09 -8.96
CA THR A 42 -11.27 -14.09 -9.63
C THR A 42 -12.22 -12.99 -10.09
N VAL A 43 -12.30 -11.93 -9.31
CA VAL A 43 -12.86 -10.66 -9.78
C VAL A 43 -12.00 -10.22 -10.96
N ASN A 44 -12.60 -10.26 -12.14
CA ASN A 44 -11.98 -9.93 -13.41
C ASN A 44 -11.83 -8.41 -13.53
N THR A 45 -10.96 -7.81 -12.71
CA THR A 45 -10.45 -6.47 -12.93
C THR A 45 -9.42 -6.58 -14.04
N SER A 46 -9.57 -5.83 -15.11
CA SER A 46 -8.56 -5.68 -16.16
C SER A 46 -7.22 -5.32 -15.48
N MET A 47 -6.33 -6.32 -15.34
CA MET A 47 -5.08 -6.13 -14.60
C MET A 47 -4.20 -5.19 -15.41
N THR A 48 -4.05 -3.96 -14.94
CA THR A 48 -3.02 -3.06 -15.44
C THR A 48 -1.66 -3.75 -15.27
N PRO A 49 -0.84 -3.82 -16.31
CA PRO A 49 0.45 -4.48 -16.19
C PRO A 49 1.31 -3.76 -15.14
N LEU A 50 1.88 -4.52 -14.20
CA LEU A 50 2.79 -3.99 -13.16
C LEU A 50 4.21 -3.71 -13.72
N VAL A 51 4.46 -4.11 -14.95
CA VAL A 51 5.76 -3.99 -15.63
C VAL A 51 5.55 -3.42 -17.02
N ARG A 52 6.36 -2.42 -17.39
CA ARG A 52 6.45 -1.84 -18.72
C ARG A 52 7.82 -2.10 -19.32
N THR A 53 7.85 -2.36 -20.64
CA THR A 53 9.09 -2.50 -21.36
C THR A 53 9.55 -1.14 -21.86
N HIS A 54 10.85 -0.85 -21.68
CA HIS A 54 11.50 0.36 -22.15
C HIS A 54 12.82 0.01 -22.84
N LEU A 55 13.14 0.67 -23.95
CA LEU A 55 14.42 0.48 -24.62
C LEU A 55 15.51 1.22 -23.84
N SER A 56 16.53 0.47 -23.40
CA SER A 56 17.64 0.99 -22.60
C SER A 56 18.99 0.67 -23.24
N GLU A 57 20.00 1.44 -22.87
CA GLU A 57 21.40 1.17 -23.21
C GLU A 57 22.14 0.70 -21.96
N LYS A 58 22.76 -0.48 -22.04
CA LYS A 58 23.57 -1.03 -20.98
C LYS A 58 25.06 -0.83 -21.34
N HIS A 59 25.74 -0.07 -20.50
CA HIS A 59 27.18 0.17 -20.60
C HIS A 59 27.90 -0.73 -19.61
N TYR A 60 28.90 -1.49 -20.07
CA TYR A 60 29.71 -2.35 -19.21
C TYR A 60 31.15 -2.48 -19.73
N TYR A 61 32.07 -2.73 -18.81
CA TYR A 61 33.44 -3.05 -19.18
C TYR A 61 33.56 -4.53 -19.59
N SER A 62 34.20 -4.82 -20.72
CA SER A 62 34.58 -6.20 -20.99
C SER A 62 35.66 -6.64 -20.00
N SER A 63 35.52 -7.84 -19.43
CA SER A 63 36.64 -8.48 -18.74
C SER A 63 37.72 -8.76 -19.76
N ALA A 64 38.86 -8.05 -19.65
CA ALA A 64 40.02 -8.31 -20.51
C ALA A 64 40.42 -9.79 -20.38
N ASN A 65 40.35 -10.56 -21.47
CA ASN A 65 41.06 -11.82 -21.55
C ASN A 65 42.56 -11.51 -21.45
N ASN A 66 43.23 -12.24 -20.55
CA ASN A 66 44.64 -12.15 -20.19
C ASN A 66 45.56 -12.07 -21.45
N ASN A 67 45.79 -10.87 -21.99
CA ASN A 67 46.99 -10.57 -22.81
C ASN A 67 47.14 -9.04 -22.88
N ASP A 68 48.08 -8.53 -22.17
CA ASP A 68 48.91 -7.33 -22.30
C ASP A 68 48.37 -6.06 -23.01
N ASP A 69 47.14 -5.63 -22.81
CA ASP A 69 46.79 -4.21 -23.00
C ASP A 69 45.70 -3.80 -22.04
N ASN A 70 46.09 -3.03 -21.02
CA ASN A 70 45.26 -2.68 -19.83
C ASN A 70 44.29 -1.54 -20.16
N THR A 71 43.67 -1.50 -21.33
CA THR A 71 42.60 -0.54 -21.67
C THR A 71 41.26 -1.22 -21.58
N ALA A 72 40.57 -1.00 -20.43
CA ALA A 72 39.20 -1.40 -20.28
C ALA A 72 38.32 -0.69 -21.32
N GLN A 73 37.73 -1.48 -22.25
CA GLN A 73 36.84 -0.96 -23.27
C GLN A 73 35.40 -1.00 -22.76
N VAL A 74 34.68 0.10 -22.97
CA VAL A 74 33.23 0.20 -22.66
C VAL A 74 32.47 -0.39 -23.85
N HIS A 75 31.65 -1.40 -23.58
CA HIS A 75 30.66 -1.94 -24.49
C HIS A 75 29.29 -1.34 -24.22
N ILE A 76 28.52 -1.14 -25.30
CA ILE A 76 27.16 -0.58 -25.22
C ILE A 76 26.23 -1.55 -25.93
N ASP A 77 25.29 -2.11 -25.15
CA ASP A 77 24.23 -2.97 -25.68
C ASP A 77 22.87 -2.27 -25.53
N ARG A 78 22.10 -2.24 -26.61
CA ARG A 78 20.71 -1.79 -26.61
C ARG A 78 19.79 -2.97 -26.37
N GLN A 79 19.08 -2.95 -25.28
CA GLN A 79 18.18 -4.05 -24.91
C GLN A 79 16.90 -3.53 -24.24
N PRO A 80 15.78 -4.27 -24.36
CA PRO A 80 14.60 -3.95 -23.61
C PRO A 80 14.85 -4.17 -22.11
N ALA A 81 14.46 -3.21 -21.28
CA ALA A 81 14.46 -3.28 -19.83
C ALA A 81 13.02 -3.32 -19.31
N SER A 82 12.79 -4.10 -18.27
CA SER A 82 11.52 -4.14 -17.55
C SER A 82 11.51 -3.11 -16.45
N LEU A 83 10.56 -2.19 -16.47
CA LEU A 83 10.37 -1.13 -15.48
C LEU A 83 9.13 -1.40 -14.64
N ALA A 84 9.22 -1.24 -13.32
CA ALA A 84 8.04 -1.30 -12.46
C ALA A 84 7.12 -0.10 -12.74
N VAL A 85 5.82 -0.35 -12.78
CA VAL A 85 4.83 0.72 -12.93
C VAL A 85 4.64 1.41 -11.59
N GLU A 86 4.78 2.72 -11.59
CA GLU A 86 4.49 3.62 -10.47
C GLU A 86 3.35 4.55 -10.87
N ALA A 87 2.32 4.62 -10.06
CA ALA A 87 1.12 5.40 -10.30
C ALA A 87 0.87 6.40 -9.17
N ALA A 88 0.27 7.53 -9.49
CA ALA A 88 -0.26 8.47 -8.51
C ALA A 88 -1.64 7.99 -8.05
N VAL A 89 -1.77 7.64 -6.78
CA VAL A 89 -3.00 7.13 -6.17
C VAL A 89 -3.58 8.21 -5.26
N ALA A 90 -4.64 8.87 -5.72
CA ALA A 90 -5.36 9.87 -4.93
C ALA A 90 -6.32 9.17 -3.95
N ILE A 91 -6.12 9.42 -2.66
CA ILE A 91 -7.00 8.93 -1.59
C ILE A 91 -8.04 10.02 -1.30
N ILE A 92 -9.30 9.71 -1.57
CA ILE A 92 -10.45 10.59 -1.30
C ILE A 92 -11.27 9.98 -0.18
N ILE A 93 -11.61 10.78 0.84
CA ILE A 93 -12.38 10.34 1.99
C ILE A 93 -13.65 11.17 2.07
N ASN A 94 -14.83 10.54 1.90
CA ASN A 94 -16.13 11.19 1.92
C ASN A 94 -16.17 12.43 0.99
N GLY A 95 -15.63 12.30 -0.24
CA GLY A 95 -15.56 13.36 -1.24
C GLY A 95 -14.47 14.42 -1.00
N ILE A 96 -13.58 14.24 -0.01
CA ILE A 96 -12.51 15.20 0.29
C ILE A 96 -11.15 14.57 -0.02
N HIS A 97 -10.34 15.24 -0.84
CA HIS A 97 -8.96 14.83 -1.10
C HIS A 97 -8.13 14.82 0.18
N TYR A 98 -7.55 13.67 0.49
CA TYR A 98 -6.79 13.48 1.71
C TYR A 98 -5.29 13.39 1.47
N ALA A 99 -4.85 12.53 0.55
CA ALA A 99 -3.44 12.31 0.23
C ALA A 99 -3.27 11.80 -1.21
N VAL A 100 -2.07 11.94 -1.76
CA VAL A 100 -1.65 11.26 -2.98
C VAL A 100 -0.45 10.37 -2.62
N LEU A 101 -0.52 9.09 -2.97
CA LEU A 101 0.52 8.10 -2.75
C LEU A 101 1.10 7.68 -4.10
N MET A 102 2.44 7.65 -4.21
CA MET A 102 3.10 7.00 -5.34
C MET A 102 3.21 5.51 -5.03
N ALA A 103 2.54 4.66 -5.83
CA ALA A 103 2.38 3.24 -5.54
C ALA A 103 2.31 2.38 -6.80
N SER A 104 2.60 1.08 -6.67
CA SER A 104 2.26 0.12 -7.73
C SER A 104 0.75 -0.07 -7.83
N PRO A 105 0.14 0.02 -9.04
CA PRO A 105 -1.32 0.07 -9.24
C PRO A 105 -1.99 -1.30 -9.12
N HIS A 106 -1.78 -1.96 -8.00
CA HIS A 106 -2.35 -3.27 -7.67
C HIS A 106 -2.77 -3.33 -6.21
N GLN A 107 -3.91 -3.96 -5.91
CA GLN A 107 -4.43 -4.08 -4.53
C GLN A 107 -4.58 -2.72 -3.83
N LEU A 108 -5.08 -1.72 -4.57
CA LEU A 108 -5.19 -0.34 -4.09
C LEU A 108 -6.21 -0.19 -2.96
N GLU A 109 -7.23 -1.04 -2.92
CA GLU A 109 -8.17 -1.15 -1.81
C GLU A 109 -7.48 -1.54 -0.49
N TYR A 110 -6.54 -2.48 -0.54
CA TYR A 110 -5.74 -2.85 0.65
C TYR A 110 -4.77 -1.74 1.03
N LEU A 111 -4.12 -1.11 0.03
CA LEU A 111 -3.25 0.04 0.27
C LEU A 111 -3.99 1.15 1.03
N ALA A 112 -5.17 1.54 0.54
CA ALA A 112 -5.93 2.64 1.11
C ALA A 112 -6.41 2.34 2.54
N VAL A 113 -6.98 1.15 2.77
CA VAL A 113 -7.44 0.72 4.10
C VAL A 113 -6.27 0.63 5.08
N GLY A 114 -5.17 0.01 4.68
CA GLY A 114 -3.99 -0.12 5.51
C GLY A 114 -3.33 1.22 5.82
N PHE A 115 -3.26 2.12 4.84
CA PHE A 115 -2.81 3.49 5.01
C PHE A 115 -3.66 4.23 6.05
N LEU A 116 -5.00 4.22 5.92
CA LEU A 116 -5.87 4.87 6.89
C LEU A 116 -5.69 4.33 8.31
N PHE A 117 -5.54 3.03 8.44
CA PHE A 117 -5.35 2.39 9.73
C PHE A 117 -3.98 2.70 10.35
N SER A 118 -2.93 2.56 9.57
CA SER A 118 -1.56 2.78 10.04
C SER A 118 -1.25 4.26 10.31
N GLU A 119 -1.99 5.19 9.70
CA GLU A 119 -1.97 6.62 10.04
C GLU A 119 -2.91 6.97 11.24
N GLY A 120 -3.69 5.99 11.72
CA GLY A 120 -4.61 6.17 12.86
C GLY A 120 -5.89 6.95 12.53
N LEU A 121 -6.24 7.01 11.25
CA LEU A 121 -7.46 7.67 10.78
C LEU A 121 -8.70 6.82 11.03
N ILE A 122 -8.55 5.51 10.91
CA ILE A 122 -9.52 4.51 11.35
C ILE A 122 -8.90 3.62 12.43
N GLN A 123 -9.73 3.05 13.30
CA GLN A 123 -9.32 2.14 14.38
C GLN A 123 -9.80 0.71 14.13
N HIS A 124 -10.86 0.57 13.34
CA HIS A 124 -11.49 -0.71 13.04
C HIS A 124 -11.96 -0.77 11.59
N SER A 125 -11.95 -1.96 10.98
CA SER A 125 -12.40 -2.17 9.61
C SER A 125 -13.88 -1.80 9.37
N HIS A 126 -14.74 -1.88 10.40
CA HIS A 126 -16.16 -1.52 10.28
C HIS A 126 -16.42 0.00 10.23
N GLU A 127 -15.39 0.83 10.43
CA GLU A 127 -15.48 2.28 10.23
C GLU A 127 -15.49 2.66 8.75
N LEU A 128 -15.00 1.78 7.86
CA LEU A 128 -15.12 1.87 6.43
C LEU A 128 -16.46 1.26 5.99
N LEU A 129 -17.30 2.08 5.35
CA LEU A 129 -18.63 1.69 4.90
C LEU A 129 -18.62 1.22 3.45
N ASP A 130 -17.86 1.90 2.58
CA ASP A 130 -17.76 1.60 1.16
C ASP A 130 -16.44 2.10 0.58
N TRP A 131 -16.04 1.60 -0.59
CA TRP A 131 -14.88 2.08 -1.35
C TRP A 131 -15.06 1.81 -2.84
N ASP A 132 -14.42 2.65 -3.64
CA ASP A 132 -14.32 2.48 -5.08
C ASP A 132 -12.88 2.76 -5.55
N VAL A 133 -12.45 2.09 -6.62
CA VAL A 133 -11.14 2.28 -7.24
C VAL A 133 -11.33 2.54 -8.71
N THR A 134 -11.00 3.74 -9.15
CA THR A 134 -11.14 4.17 -10.55
C THR A 134 -9.79 4.57 -11.13
N GLN A 135 -9.45 4.05 -12.31
CA GLN A 135 -8.32 4.55 -13.10
C GLN A 135 -8.79 5.71 -13.98
N LEU A 136 -8.06 6.82 -13.95
CA LEU A 136 -8.33 7.94 -14.85
C LEU A 136 -7.69 7.68 -16.20
N THR A 137 -8.51 7.57 -17.25
CA THR A 137 -8.06 7.22 -18.61
C THR A 137 -8.31 8.31 -19.65
N ASP A 138 -9.11 9.33 -19.32
CA ASP A 138 -9.48 10.41 -20.22
C ASP A 138 -9.36 11.81 -19.58
N THR A 139 -9.17 12.82 -20.41
CA THR A 139 -8.97 14.21 -19.96
C THR A 139 -10.17 14.79 -19.21
N ALA A 140 -11.38 14.35 -19.52
CA ALA A 140 -12.59 14.86 -18.86
C ALA A 140 -12.65 14.41 -17.38
N SER A 141 -12.08 13.23 -17.08
CA SER A 141 -12.00 12.70 -15.72
C SER A 141 -11.03 13.46 -14.81
N TYR A 142 -10.09 14.24 -15.37
CA TYR A 142 -9.12 15.04 -14.60
C TYR A 142 -9.66 16.40 -14.15
N GLN A 143 -10.66 16.95 -14.85
CA GLN A 143 -11.17 18.29 -14.56
C GLN A 143 -11.61 18.53 -13.11
N PRO A 144 -12.33 17.58 -12.44
CA PRO A 144 -12.70 17.79 -11.05
C PRO A 144 -11.52 17.88 -10.10
N LEU A 145 -10.38 17.22 -10.42
CA LEU A 145 -9.19 17.19 -9.56
C LEU A 145 -8.40 18.51 -9.59
N THR A 146 -8.52 19.27 -10.68
CA THR A 146 -7.80 20.54 -10.85
C THR A 146 -8.58 21.74 -10.33
N GLN A 147 -9.91 21.65 -10.25
CA GLN A 147 -10.75 22.75 -9.78
C GLN A 147 -10.65 23.04 -8.26
N GLU A 148 -10.33 22.05 -7.44
CA GLU A 148 -10.16 22.29 -5.99
C GLU A 148 -8.90 23.09 -5.63
N SER A 149 -7.91 23.16 -6.52
CA SER A 149 -6.73 24.04 -6.35
C SER A 149 -6.97 25.48 -6.77
N ALA A 150 -8.05 25.75 -7.52
CA ALA A 150 -8.40 27.07 -8.02
C ALA A 150 -9.22 27.91 -7.03
N ASP A 151 -9.77 27.34 -5.96
CA ASP A 151 -10.52 28.07 -4.92
C ASP A 151 -9.62 28.94 -4.00
N LEU A 152 -8.30 28.94 -4.25
CA LEU A 152 -7.34 29.85 -3.59
C LEU A 152 -6.90 30.96 -4.57
N GLU A 153 -7.73 32.01 -4.65
CA GLU A 153 -7.41 33.34 -5.15
C GLU A 153 -6.96 33.47 -6.63
N SER A 154 -7.87 33.95 -7.40
CA SER A 154 -7.85 34.79 -8.58
C SER A 154 -8.62 34.25 -9.78
N GLU A 155 -9.57 35.04 -10.25
CA GLU A 155 -10.44 34.79 -11.42
C GLU A 155 -9.69 34.78 -12.77
N ASP A 156 -8.35 34.90 -12.79
CA ASP A 156 -7.49 35.00 -13.97
C ASP A 156 -6.50 33.82 -14.14
N VAL A 157 -6.85 32.60 -13.72
CA VAL A 157 -6.08 31.44 -14.18
C VAL A 157 -6.45 31.17 -15.63
N GLU A 158 -5.62 31.69 -16.53
CA GLU A 158 -5.76 31.57 -17.97
C GLU A 158 -6.05 30.11 -18.36
N ALA A 159 -7.01 29.88 -19.24
CA ALA A 159 -7.38 28.56 -19.76
C ALA A 159 -6.17 27.75 -20.27
N GLU A 160 -5.13 28.42 -20.76
CA GLU A 160 -3.84 27.83 -21.14
C GLU A 160 -3.12 27.12 -19.98
N SER A 161 -3.19 27.64 -18.75
CA SER A 161 -2.57 27.03 -17.56
C SER A 161 -3.27 25.73 -17.18
N LEU A 162 -4.59 25.67 -17.32
CA LEU A 162 -5.37 24.45 -17.04
C LEU A 162 -5.09 23.37 -18.09
N GLU A 163 -5.03 23.74 -19.36
CA GLU A 163 -4.76 22.81 -20.47
C GLU A 163 -3.34 22.24 -20.38
N GLN A 164 -2.34 23.06 -20.01
CA GLN A 164 -0.98 22.58 -19.73
C GLN A 164 -0.92 21.64 -18.53
N THR A 165 -1.65 21.90 -17.46
CA THR A 165 -1.73 21.02 -16.29
C THR A 165 -2.37 19.69 -16.66
N LEU A 166 -3.47 19.69 -17.41
CA LEU A 166 -4.14 18.48 -17.89
C LEU A 166 -3.24 17.66 -18.80
N GLN A 167 -2.46 18.33 -19.68
CA GLN A 167 -1.51 17.67 -20.57
C GLN A 167 -0.37 17.00 -19.78
N GLN A 168 0.15 17.65 -18.73
CA GLN A 168 1.14 17.06 -17.84
C GLN A 168 0.62 15.82 -17.09
N LEU A 169 -0.66 15.85 -16.67
CA LEU A 169 -1.27 14.72 -15.97
C LEU A 169 -1.42 13.48 -16.86
N GLN A 170 -1.49 13.63 -18.18
CA GLN A 170 -1.56 12.50 -19.11
C GLN A 170 -0.29 11.65 -19.17
N ASP A 171 0.86 12.18 -18.72
CA ASP A 171 2.12 11.44 -18.63
C ASP A 171 2.15 10.45 -17.46
N TYR A 172 1.16 10.54 -16.54
CA TYR A 172 1.11 9.73 -15.33
C TYR A 172 -0.03 8.72 -15.36
N ASP A 173 0.20 7.56 -14.77
CA ASP A 173 -0.87 6.65 -14.38
C ASP A 173 -1.52 7.21 -13.11
N ILE A 174 -2.82 7.52 -13.16
CA ILE A 174 -3.55 8.09 -12.04
C ILE A 174 -4.70 7.20 -11.65
N TYR A 175 -4.82 6.93 -10.36
CA TYR A 175 -5.91 6.19 -9.75
C TYR A 175 -6.55 7.02 -8.65
N ILE A 176 -7.86 6.91 -8.54
CA ILE A 176 -8.62 7.45 -7.41
C ILE A 176 -9.09 6.26 -6.58
N VAL A 177 -8.84 6.32 -5.28
CA VAL A 177 -9.45 5.44 -4.30
C VAL A 177 -10.36 6.27 -3.42
N GLU A 178 -11.66 6.15 -3.66
CA GLU A 178 -12.67 6.81 -2.85
C GLU A 178 -13.10 5.91 -1.70
N LEU A 179 -13.15 6.47 -0.49
CA LEU A 179 -13.45 5.75 0.74
C LEU A 179 -14.58 6.47 1.48
N ILE A 180 -15.63 5.74 1.78
CA ILE A 180 -16.76 6.23 2.56
C ILE A 180 -16.60 5.75 4.00
N LEU A 181 -16.30 6.67 4.89
CA LEU A 181 -16.16 6.41 6.32
C LEU A 181 -17.38 6.88 7.09
N ASN A 182 -17.61 6.26 8.26
CA ASN A 182 -18.68 6.72 9.14
C ASN A 182 -18.43 8.17 9.63
N GLN A 183 -19.49 8.84 10.04
CA GLN A 183 -19.45 10.28 10.37
C GLN A 183 -18.50 10.62 11.53
N ARG A 184 -18.30 9.71 12.49
CA ARG A 184 -17.35 9.92 13.60
C ARG A 184 -15.91 9.98 13.11
N CYS A 185 -15.54 9.08 12.19
CA CYS A 185 -14.23 9.08 11.57
C CYS A 185 -14.02 10.33 10.74
N HIS A 186 -15.01 10.74 9.96
CA HIS A 186 -14.94 11.95 9.14
C HIS A 186 -14.63 13.19 10.00
N GLN A 187 -15.32 13.39 11.12
CA GLN A 187 -15.06 14.51 12.03
C GLN A 187 -13.64 14.46 12.61
N ARG A 188 -13.16 13.27 12.99
CA ARG A 188 -11.78 13.04 13.48
C ARG A 188 -10.74 13.41 12.44
N ILE A 189 -10.95 13.01 11.19
CA ILE A 189 -10.06 13.29 10.06
C ILE A 189 -10.03 14.79 9.76
N GLN A 190 -11.17 15.47 9.73
CA GLN A 190 -11.21 16.92 9.52
C GLN A 190 -10.45 17.69 10.60
N ALA A 191 -10.55 17.27 11.86
CA ALA A 191 -9.79 17.86 12.95
C ALA A 191 -8.27 17.67 12.76
N GLN A 192 -7.85 16.51 12.25
CA GLN A 192 -6.44 16.22 11.95
C GLN A 192 -5.94 16.93 10.69
N LYS A 193 -6.76 17.05 9.63
CA LYS A 193 -6.39 17.70 8.35
C LYS A 193 -5.96 19.16 8.57
N ARG A 194 -6.58 19.87 9.50
CA ARG A 194 -6.18 21.25 9.88
C ARG A 194 -4.76 21.33 10.45
N GLN A 195 -4.22 20.21 10.95
CA GLN A 195 -2.85 20.09 11.47
C GLN A 195 -1.85 19.57 10.43
N LEU A 196 -2.33 19.10 9.27
CA LEU A 196 -1.55 18.31 8.30
C LEU A 196 -1.23 19.03 6.99
N ALA A 197 -1.62 20.30 6.83
CA ALA A 197 -1.32 21.08 5.64
C ALA A 197 0.20 21.10 5.39
N GLY A 198 0.68 20.32 4.41
CA GLY A 198 2.10 20.27 4.01
C GLY A 198 2.77 18.88 3.95
N ARG A 199 2.04 17.76 4.04
CA ARG A 199 2.66 16.42 3.97
C ARG A 199 3.02 16.02 2.53
N THR A 200 4.27 15.62 2.33
CA THR A 200 4.74 14.91 1.14
C THR A 200 4.74 13.39 1.40
N GLY A 201 4.54 12.60 0.36
CA GLY A 201 4.17 11.18 0.33
C GLY A 201 4.97 10.11 1.10
N CYS A 202 5.95 10.44 1.94
CA CYS A 202 6.66 9.47 2.78
C CYS A 202 6.19 9.44 4.25
N GLY A 203 5.10 10.14 4.60
CA GLY A 203 4.47 10.09 5.92
C GLY A 203 5.19 10.86 7.03
N MET A 204 6.52 11.01 6.99
CA MET A 204 7.29 11.74 8.01
C MET A 204 7.99 13.01 7.50
N CYS A 205 8.25 13.14 6.21
CA CYS A 205 8.81 14.38 5.67
C CYS A 205 7.73 15.47 5.64
N GLY A 206 7.98 16.59 6.33
CA GLY A 206 7.02 17.72 6.40
C GLY A 206 6.06 17.68 7.59
N ILE A 207 6.24 16.77 8.56
CA ILE A 207 5.53 16.83 9.85
C ILE A 207 6.00 18.04 10.64
N THR A 208 5.06 18.91 11.00
CA THR A 208 5.36 20.17 11.70
C THR A 208 5.49 20.00 13.23
N GLY A 209 5.12 18.84 13.77
CA GLY A 209 5.15 18.58 15.21
C GLY A 209 5.78 17.25 15.60
N LEU A 210 6.72 17.27 16.56
CA LEU A 210 7.36 16.05 17.10
C LEU A 210 6.35 15.02 17.63
N ALA A 211 5.24 15.46 18.23
CA ALA A 211 4.20 14.57 18.74
C ALA A 211 3.50 13.77 17.63
N GLN A 212 3.45 14.30 16.41
CA GLN A 212 2.90 13.58 15.26
C GLN A 212 3.90 12.59 14.68
N ALA A 213 5.18 12.94 14.66
CA ALA A 213 6.27 12.07 14.20
C ALA A 213 6.52 10.91 15.15
N LEU A 214 6.27 11.13 16.46
CA LEU A 214 6.53 10.18 17.53
C LEU A 214 5.24 9.97 18.36
N PRO A 215 4.20 9.35 17.75
CA PRO A 215 2.92 9.14 18.43
C PRO A 215 3.07 8.19 19.62
N ASP A 216 2.25 8.37 20.65
CA ASP A 216 2.10 7.37 21.69
C ASP A 216 1.32 6.16 21.15
N LEU A 217 1.95 5.00 21.17
CA LEU A 217 1.40 3.73 20.70
C LEU A 217 1.07 2.77 21.85
N SER A 218 1.02 3.25 23.08
CA SER A 218 0.77 2.42 24.28
C SER A 218 -0.53 1.62 24.21
N SER A 219 -1.56 2.14 23.53
CA SER A 219 -2.85 1.44 23.34
C SER A 219 -2.75 0.23 22.40
N TYR A 220 -1.68 0.13 21.62
CA TYR A 220 -1.40 -0.97 20.68
C TYR A 220 -0.31 -1.91 21.20
N ALA A 221 0.37 -1.58 22.32
CA ALA A 221 1.43 -2.38 22.89
C ALA A 221 0.91 -3.78 23.27
N GLN A 222 1.73 -4.82 23.04
CA GLN A 222 1.31 -6.21 23.23
C GLN A 222 0.97 -6.55 24.68
N ASP A 223 1.57 -5.87 25.66
CA ASP A 223 1.32 -6.10 27.09
C ASP A 223 -0.10 -5.66 27.53
N ASN A 224 -0.82 -4.87 26.75
CA ASN A 224 -2.19 -4.41 27.06
C ASN A 224 -3.30 -5.32 26.49
N VAL A 225 -2.96 -6.42 25.83
CA VAL A 225 -3.95 -7.39 25.30
C VAL A 225 -4.36 -8.38 26.40
N SER A 226 -4.84 -7.86 27.54
CA SER A 226 -5.36 -8.68 28.67
C SER A 226 -6.82 -9.07 28.52
N ASN A 227 -7.31 -9.27 27.29
CA ASN A 227 -8.66 -9.80 27.08
C ASN A 227 -8.62 -11.06 26.20
N GLY A 228 -8.38 -12.20 26.83
CA GLY A 228 -8.96 -13.49 26.40
C GLY A 228 -8.13 -14.43 25.55
N SER A 229 -6.99 -14.05 25.00
CA SER A 229 -6.09 -15.03 24.38
C SER A 229 -4.65 -14.80 24.81
N ASN A 230 -4.24 -15.57 25.78
CA ASN A 230 -2.86 -15.63 26.34
C ASN A 230 -1.88 -16.29 25.34
N LYS A 231 -1.94 -15.94 24.06
CA LYS A 231 -0.98 -16.42 23.08
C LYS A 231 0.22 -15.47 23.08
N LYS A 232 1.13 -15.68 24.02
CA LYS A 232 2.46 -15.06 23.96
C LYS A 232 3.04 -15.44 22.59
N SER A 233 3.24 -14.45 21.72
CA SER A 233 3.82 -14.71 20.39
C SER A 233 5.19 -15.37 20.59
N THR A 234 5.35 -16.57 20.07
CA THR A 234 6.64 -17.27 20.11
C THR A 234 7.59 -16.59 19.13
N THR A 235 8.85 -16.46 19.54
CA THR A 235 9.92 -15.98 18.65
C THR A 235 9.97 -16.89 17.41
N PRO A 236 9.85 -16.34 16.18
CA PRO A 236 9.93 -17.14 14.95
C PRO A 236 11.29 -17.85 14.90
N SER A 237 11.29 -19.13 14.56
CA SER A 237 12.53 -19.90 14.41
C SER A 237 13.30 -19.48 13.16
N LEU A 238 14.62 -19.69 13.16
CA LEU A 238 15.43 -19.45 11.95
C LEU A 238 14.92 -20.28 10.76
N ASP A 239 14.57 -21.55 10.99
CA ASP A 239 14.08 -22.45 9.95
C ASP A 239 12.78 -21.94 9.31
N ASP A 240 11.82 -21.45 10.10
CA ASP A 240 10.57 -20.91 9.59
C ASP A 240 10.82 -19.63 8.79
N LEU A 241 11.69 -18.76 9.28
CA LEU A 241 12.08 -17.53 8.57
C LEU A 241 12.80 -17.82 7.26
N LEU A 242 13.66 -18.83 7.21
CA LEU A 242 14.35 -19.24 5.98
C LEU A 242 13.38 -19.84 4.96
N LYS A 243 12.43 -20.66 5.37
CA LYS A 243 11.37 -21.17 4.50
C LYS A 243 10.51 -20.05 3.95
N MET A 244 10.09 -19.11 4.80
CA MET A 244 9.32 -17.94 4.39
C MET A 244 10.11 -17.10 3.38
N ARG A 245 11.38 -16.83 3.62
CA ARG A 245 12.24 -16.11 2.70
C ARG A 245 12.35 -16.79 1.34
N GLN A 246 12.58 -18.10 1.30
CA GLN A 246 12.65 -18.87 0.07
C GLN A 246 11.37 -18.75 -0.76
N GLN A 247 10.21 -18.81 -0.10
CA GLN A 247 8.92 -18.62 -0.76
C GLN A 247 8.78 -17.19 -1.31
N VAL A 248 9.18 -16.17 -0.53
CA VAL A 248 9.18 -14.77 -0.96
C VAL A 248 10.08 -14.58 -2.18
N ASP A 249 11.33 -15.05 -2.14
CA ASP A 249 12.29 -14.94 -3.25
C ASP A 249 11.76 -15.63 -4.53
N ALA A 250 11.02 -16.74 -4.39
CA ALA A 250 10.41 -17.45 -5.52
C ALA A 250 9.15 -16.77 -6.08
N THR A 251 8.42 -15.98 -5.28
CA THR A 251 7.09 -15.43 -5.62
C THR A 251 7.16 -13.95 -6.04
N GLN A 252 8.23 -13.22 -5.73
CA GLN A 252 8.40 -11.80 -6.07
C GLN A 252 8.62 -11.57 -7.56
N HIS A 253 7.60 -11.77 -8.38
CA HIS A 253 7.73 -11.71 -9.84
C HIS A 253 8.07 -10.31 -10.35
N THR A 254 7.43 -9.26 -9.79
CA THR A 254 7.72 -7.87 -10.19
C THR A 254 9.15 -7.49 -9.83
N HIS A 255 9.63 -7.90 -8.64
CA HIS A 255 11.00 -7.66 -8.22
C HIS A 255 12.01 -8.39 -9.10
N GLN A 256 11.78 -9.67 -9.44
CA GLN A 256 12.67 -10.45 -10.29
C GLN A 256 12.84 -9.84 -11.68
N LEU A 257 11.77 -9.22 -12.23
CA LEU A 257 11.81 -8.58 -13.55
C LEU A 257 12.42 -7.19 -13.52
N THR A 258 12.20 -6.42 -12.46
CA THR A 258 12.47 -4.96 -12.45
C THR A 258 13.52 -4.55 -11.43
N GLY A 259 13.68 -5.29 -10.34
CA GLY A 259 14.52 -4.89 -9.20
C GLY A 259 14.01 -3.66 -8.42
N ALA A 260 12.85 -3.09 -8.77
CA ALA A 260 12.43 -1.75 -8.35
C ALA A 260 11.29 -1.75 -7.32
N VAL A 261 10.89 -2.91 -6.81
CA VAL A 261 9.81 -3.02 -5.80
C VAL A 261 10.31 -3.66 -4.52
N HIS A 262 9.63 -3.34 -3.43
CA HIS A 262 9.75 -4.00 -2.14
C HIS A 262 8.55 -4.90 -1.89
N ALA A 263 8.67 -5.83 -0.94
CA ALA A 263 7.55 -6.65 -0.51
C ALA A 263 7.39 -6.68 1.00
N ALA A 264 6.13 -6.81 1.41
CA ALA A 264 5.70 -7.27 2.73
C ALA A 264 5.04 -8.65 2.57
N ALA A 265 5.42 -9.62 3.37
CA ALA A 265 4.90 -10.98 3.28
C ALA A 265 4.56 -11.55 4.65
N THR A 266 3.59 -12.44 4.69
CA THR A 266 3.23 -13.24 5.86
C THR A 266 2.81 -14.64 5.45
N ILE A 267 2.93 -15.61 6.36
CA ILE A 267 2.35 -16.94 6.18
C ILE A 267 1.13 -17.03 7.09
N HIS A 268 -0.02 -17.28 6.50
CA HIS A 268 -1.26 -17.54 7.21
C HIS A 268 -1.88 -18.85 6.70
N GLN A 269 -2.25 -19.77 7.61
CA GLN A 269 -2.78 -21.10 7.27
C GLN A 269 -1.90 -21.88 6.27
N GLN A 270 -0.56 -21.81 6.45
CA GLN A 270 0.47 -22.43 5.60
C GLN A 270 0.57 -21.87 4.18
N GLN A 271 -0.14 -20.80 3.87
CA GLN A 271 -0.07 -20.11 2.59
C GLN A 271 0.70 -18.80 2.73
N LEU A 272 1.57 -18.51 1.76
CA LEU A 272 2.25 -17.21 1.64
C LEU A 272 1.29 -16.17 1.06
N TYR A 273 1.20 -15.03 1.74
CA TYR A 273 0.59 -13.80 1.24
C TYR A 273 1.68 -12.78 1.04
N LEU A 274 1.80 -12.27 -0.19
CA LEU A 274 2.85 -11.36 -0.61
C LEU A 274 2.25 -10.11 -1.24
N PHE A 275 2.75 -8.95 -0.82
CA PHE A 275 2.31 -7.63 -1.30
C PHE A 275 3.52 -6.86 -1.79
N GLU A 276 3.63 -6.69 -3.13
CA GLU A 276 4.69 -5.91 -3.76
C GLU A 276 4.25 -4.46 -3.98
N ASP A 277 5.18 -3.53 -3.79
CA ASP A 277 4.99 -2.11 -4.12
C ASP A 277 6.34 -1.43 -4.35
N VAL A 278 6.37 -0.37 -5.18
CA VAL A 278 7.54 0.51 -5.35
C VAL A 278 7.94 1.17 -4.02
N GLY A 279 6.96 1.43 -3.14
CA GLY A 279 7.13 1.97 -1.79
C GLY A 279 7.10 0.87 -0.72
N ARG A 280 8.18 0.75 0.10
CA ARG A 280 8.19 -0.20 1.23
C ARG A 280 7.06 0.02 2.23
N HIS A 281 6.66 1.28 2.46
CA HIS A 281 5.55 1.63 3.36
C HIS A 281 4.22 1.15 2.78
N ASN A 282 4.02 1.34 1.47
CA ASN A 282 2.83 0.90 0.77
C ASN A 282 2.71 -0.63 0.77
N ALA A 283 3.83 -1.35 0.59
CA ALA A 283 3.83 -2.82 0.68
C ALA A 283 3.32 -3.30 2.05
N LEU A 284 3.78 -2.67 3.15
CA LEU A 284 3.31 -2.98 4.50
C LEU A 284 1.86 -2.54 4.70
N ASP A 285 1.45 -1.38 4.19
CA ASP A 285 0.06 -0.92 4.26
C ASP A 285 -0.89 -1.87 3.51
N LYS A 286 -0.51 -2.38 2.33
CA LYS A 286 -1.27 -3.42 1.61
C LYS A 286 -1.48 -4.66 2.48
N LEU A 287 -0.44 -5.14 3.16
CA LEU A 287 -0.55 -6.29 4.05
C LEU A 287 -1.47 -6.00 5.25
N ILE A 288 -1.31 -4.85 5.91
CA ILE A 288 -2.17 -4.43 7.03
C ILE A 288 -3.63 -4.29 6.56
N GLY A 289 -3.87 -3.68 5.40
CA GLY A 289 -5.20 -3.56 4.81
C GLY A 289 -5.84 -4.91 4.51
N TRP A 290 -5.07 -5.85 3.95
CA TRP A 290 -5.50 -7.22 3.74
C TRP A 290 -5.87 -7.90 5.08
N GLN A 291 -5.00 -7.81 6.10
CA GLN A 291 -5.23 -8.36 7.43
C GLN A 291 -6.55 -7.85 8.03
N LEU A 292 -6.80 -6.55 7.95
CA LEU A 292 -8.03 -5.93 8.47
C LEU A 292 -9.28 -6.36 7.68
N ARG A 293 -9.17 -6.44 6.36
CA ARG A 293 -10.29 -6.82 5.49
C ARG A 293 -10.67 -8.28 5.64
N GLN A 294 -9.67 -9.16 5.73
CA GLN A 294 -9.88 -10.60 5.93
C GLN A 294 -10.17 -10.96 7.40
N LYS A 295 -10.00 -9.99 8.33
CA LYS A 295 -10.17 -10.21 9.78
C LYS A 295 -9.29 -11.34 10.30
N VAL A 296 -8.06 -11.38 9.84
CA VAL A 296 -7.05 -12.40 10.24
C VAL A 296 -5.98 -11.78 11.10
N ASP A 297 -5.43 -12.59 12.01
CA ASP A 297 -4.24 -12.23 12.77
C ASP A 297 -3.02 -12.85 12.09
N VAL A 298 -1.94 -12.07 12.01
CA VAL A 298 -0.64 -12.52 11.49
C VAL A 298 0.37 -12.61 12.64
N ASP A 299 1.20 -13.64 12.66
CA ASP A 299 2.20 -13.84 13.71
C ASP A 299 3.54 -13.14 13.37
N CYS A 300 3.87 -13.03 12.07
CA CYS A 300 5.13 -12.47 11.61
C CYS A 300 4.97 -11.84 10.21
N VAL A 301 5.61 -10.69 10.02
CA VAL A 301 5.72 -10.04 8.71
C VAL A 301 7.18 -9.94 8.29
N LEU A 302 7.50 -10.42 7.10
CA LEU A 302 8.81 -10.30 6.46
C LEU A 302 8.80 -9.14 5.46
N MET A 303 9.76 -8.21 5.64
CA MET A 303 10.01 -7.09 4.73
C MET A 303 11.30 -7.33 3.94
N THR A 304 11.29 -7.08 2.64
CA THR A 304 12.52 -7.15 1.82
C THR A 304 13.40 -5.91 1.98
N SER A 305 12.85 -4.83 2.53
CA SER A 305 13.50 -3.53 2.73
C SER A 305 14.27 -3.43 4.08
N ARG A 306 14.89 -2.26 4.30
CA ARG A 306 15.35 -1.83 5.64
C ARG A 306 14.14 -1.58 6.53
N LEU A 307 14.34 -1.74 7.86
CA LEU A 307 13.31 -1.49 8.87
C LEU A 307 13.53 -0.11 9.49
N SER A 308 12.71 0.85 9.08
CA SER A 308 12.70 2.22 9.62
C SER A 308 11.68 2.35 10.75
N ILE A 309 11.72 3.47 11.48
CA ILE A 309 10.79 3.76 12.57
C ILE A 309 9.33 3.72 12.09
N GLU A 310 9.05 4.20 10.87
CA GLU A 310 7.69 4.23 10.31
C GLU A 310 7.12 2.83 10.14
N LEU A 311 7.93 1.89 9.61
CA LEU A 311 7.51 0.50 9.47
C LEU A 311 7.23 -0.14 10.83
N VAL A 312 8.04 0.17 11.85
CA VAL A 312 7.84 -0.28 13.23
C VAL A 312 6.54 0.30 13.80
N GLN A 313 6.29 1.60 13.63
CA GLN A 313 5.05 2.24 14.10
C GLN A 313 3.80 1.66 13.43
N LYS A 314 3.84 1.44 12.10
CA LYS A 314 2.75 0.79 11.35
C LYS A 314 2.52 -0.65 11.84
N SER A 315 3.59 -1.41 12.08
CA SER A 315 3.51 -2.79 12.60
C SER A 315 2.90 -2.85 13.99
N ILE A 316 3.27 -1.93 14.90
CA ILE A 316 2.70 -1.83 16.24
C ILE A 316 1.21 -1.54 16.16
N ARG A 317 0.79 -0.56 15.33
CA ARG A 317 -0.65 -0.27 15.12
C ARG A 317 -1.38 -1.45 14.50
N GLY A 318 -0.76 -2.16 13.54
CA GLY A 318 -1.27 -3.40 12.94
C GLY A 318 -1.32 -4.58 13.90
N ARG A 319 -0.85 -4.41 15.16
CA ARG A 319 -0.73 -5.49 16.16
C ARG A 319 0.01 -6.70 15.64
N ILE A 320 1.00 -6.47 14.78
CA ILE A 320 1.89 -7.48 14.24
C ILE A 320 2.89 -7.85 15.32
N PRO A 321 2.98 -9.12 15.76
CA PRO A 321 3.87 -9.51 16.84
C PRO A 321 5.35 -9.44 16.46
N TRP A 322 5.69 -9.82 15.22
CA TRP A 322 7.06 -9.87 14.73
C TRP A 322 7.21 -9.17 13.38
N LEU A 323 8.17 -8.24 13.30
CA LEU A 323 8.61 -7.61 12.06
C LEU A 323 10.05 -8.04 11.76
N VAL A 324 10.24 -8.70 10.63
CA VAL A 324 11.53 -9.25 10.20
C VAL A 324 11.95 -8.57 8.90
N GLY A 325 13.21 -8.15 8.80
CA GLY A 325 13.75 -7.52 7.60
C GLY A 325 14.86 -8.35 6.94
N MET A 326 14.87 -8.39 5.62
CA MET A 326 16.04 -8.87 4.90
C MET A 326 17.25 -7.93 5.04
N SER A 327 17.02 -6.67 5.43
CA SER A 327 18.07 -5.67 5.63
C SER A 327 18.09 -5.19 7.10
N ALA A 328 18.86 -4.14 7.38
CA ALA A 328 19.09 -3.63 8.72
C ALA A 328 17.92 -2.82 9.28
N PRO A 329 17.62 -2.87 10.59
CA PRO A 329 16.83 -1.87 11.28
C PRO A 329 17.67 -0.62 11.58
N THR A 330 16.98 0.52 11.77
CA THR A 330 17.59 1.72 12.31
C THR A 330 17.62 1.68 13.84
N SER A 331 18.53 2.45 14.49
CA SER A 331 18.64 2.49 15.95
C SER A 331 17.34 2.94 16.63
N THR A 332 16.62 3.90 16.02
CA THR A 332 15.34 4.39 16.55
C THR A 332 14.24 3.34 16.37
N ALA A 333 14.23 2.58 15.26
CA ALA A 333 13.32 1.47 15.06
C ALA A 333 13.46 0.42 16.17
N VAL A 334 14.69 0.06 16.54
CA VAL A 334 14.95 -0.89 17.63
C VAL A 334 14.39 -0.38 18.96
N ARG A 335 14.74 0.86 19.35
CA ARG A 335 14.25 1.45 20.62
C ARG A 335 12.73 1.54 20.70
N VAL A 336 12.07 1.86 19.59
CA VAL A 336 10.60 1.93 19.53
C VAL A 336 9.99 0.52 19.60
N ALA A 337 10.57 -0.46 18.92
CA ALA A 337 10.15 -1.86 19.00
C ALA A 337 10.23 -2.41 20.45
N GLU A 338 11.37 -2.19 21.13
CA GLU A 338 11.55 -2.55 22.53
C GLU A 338 10.53 -1.90 23.45
N ARG A 339 10.31 -0.59 23.26
CA ARG A 339 9.37 0.20 24.09
C ARG A 339 7.93 -0.31 24.03
N TYR A 340 7.48 -0.78 22.88
CA TYR A 340 6.10 -1.20 22.66
C TYR A 340 5.91 -2.71 22.51
N GLY A 341 6.95 -3.51 22.80
CA GLY A 341 6.88 -4.97 22.81
C GLY A 341 6.84 -5.64 21.43
N LEU A 342 7.16 -4.91 20.34
CA LEU A 342 7.26 -5.50 19.01
C LEU A 342 8.53 -6.34 18.90
N GLY A 343 8.41 -7.62 18.52
CA GLY A 343 9.55 -8.44 18.13
C GLY A 343 10.17 -7.91 16.82
N LEU A 344 11.49 -7.65 16.84
CA LEU A 344 12.20 -7.08 15.70
C LEU A 344 13.42 -7.91 15.36
N ALA A 345 13.51 -8.37 14.12
CA ALA A 345 14.68 -9.05 13.58
C ALA A 345 15.11 -8.46 12.24
N GLY A 346 16.37 -8.56 11.90
CA GLY A 346 16.91 -8.06 10.65
C GLY A 346 18.06 -8.92 10.13
N PHE A 347 18.64 -8.49 9.00
CA PHE A 347 19.70 -9.23 8.32
C PHE A 347 19.36 -10.70 8.08
N LEU A 348 18.08 -11.00 7.77
CA LEU A 348 17.70 -12.34 7.37
C LEU A 348 18.43 -12.70 6.08
N ARG A 349 19.35 -13.65 6.16
CA ARG A 349 20.15 -14.19 5.08
C ARG A 349 19.85 -15.68 4.92
N ASN A 350 20.55 -16.37 4.01
CA ASN A 350 20.32 -17.79 3.74
C ASN A 350 20.71 -18.72 4.92
N ASP A 351 21.44 -18.19 5.89
CA ASP A 351 22.07 -18.95 7.00
C ASP A 351 21.89 -18.32 8.36
N ARG A 352 21.33 -17.11 8.46
CA ARG A 352 21.27 -16.37 9.72
C ARG A 352 20.18 -15.30 9.76
N VAL A 353 19.83 -14.92 10.96
CA VAL A 353 19.01 -13.74 11.29
C VAL A 353 19.55 -13.11 12.57
N THR A 354 19.35 -11.80 12.73
CA THR A 354 19.73 -11.07 13.96
C THR A 354 18.47 -10.57 14.63
N TYR A 355 18.21 -10.99 15.86
CA TYR A 355 17.09 -10.48 16.67
C TYR A 355 17.57 -9.28 17.48
N TYR A 356 16.73 -8.23 17.54
CA TYR A 356 17.01 -6.97 18.22
C TYR A 356 16.07 -6.72 19.40
N SER A 357 14.83 -7.23 19.35
CA SER A 357 13.85 -7.15 20.45
C SER A 357 12.93 -8.38 20.44
N GLY A 358 12.19 -8.61 21.53
CA GLY A 358 11.23 -9.70 21.64
C GLY A 358 11.86 -11.06 22.03
N ILE A 359 13.11 -11.07 22.48
CA ILE A 359 13.85 -12.26 22.94
C ILE A 359 13.62 -12.52 24.41
#